data_6cf0c270b60d579383f46a89f1c0bf72
#
_entry.id   6cf0c270b60d579383f46a89f1c0bf72
#
_cell.length_a   1.000
_cell.length_b   1.000
_cell.length_c   1.000
_cell.angle_alpha   90.00
_cell.angle_beta   90.00
_cell.angle_gamma   90.00
#
_symmetry.space_group_name_H-M   'P 1'
#
loop_
_entity.id
_entity.type
_entity.pdbx_description
1 polymer ?
#
loop_
_entity_poly.entity_id
_entity_poly.type
_entity_poly.pdbx_seq_one_letter_code
_entity_poly.pdbx_strand_id
1 'polypeptide(L)'
;MGLRDILYTAYARRLANDLDPQAIPRHVGVLVDGNRRWARERGARSFEGHQAGADNIANLLAWCEEVGVEVVTLWLLSTDNLTRPQDELAPLLGIIERTVDDLADTGRWRIRLVGALRSRRRH
;
A
#
# COMPACT_ATOMS: atom_id res chain seq x y z
N MET A 1 13.34 -17.46 -12.15
CA MET A 1 12.26 -17.90 -11.26
C MET A 1 12.53 -19.30 -10.75
N GLY A 2 12.63 -19.47 -9.44
CA GLY A 2 12.86 -20.77 -8.84
C GLY A 2 11.59 -21.63 -8.75
N LEU A 3 11.78 -22.91 -8.51
CA LEU A 3 10.68 -23.86 -8.30
C LEU A 3 9.76 -23.41 -7.16
N ARG A 4 10.34 -22.84 -6.10
CA ARG A 4 9.58 -22.32 -4.94
C ARG A 4 8.59 -21.24 -5.35
N ASP A 5 8.98 -20.34 -6.24
CA ASP A 5 8.11 -19.26 -6.71
C ASP A 5 6.97 -19.81 -7.58
N ILE A 6 7.26 -20.82 -8.40
CA ILE A 6 6.26 -21.48 -9.23
C ILE A 6 5.23 -22.19 -8.36
N LEU A 7 5.67 -22.92 -7.36
CA LEU A 7 4.79 -23.62 -6.41
C LEU A 7 3.94 -22.61 -5.61
N TYR A 8 4.53 -21.52 -5.16
CA TYR A 8 3.79 -20.47 -4.45
C TYR A 8 2.71 -19.84 -5.33
N THR A 9 3.05 -19.52 -6.57
CA THR A 9 2.10 -18.94 -7.53
C THR A 9 0.94 -19.88 -7.81
N ALA A 10 1.23 -21.18 -8.00
CA ALA A 10 0.21 -22.20 -8.23
C ALA A 10 -0.71 -22.35 -7.01
N TYR A 11 -0.14 -22.35 -5.81
CA TYR A 11 -0.88 -22.44 -4.55
C TYR A 11 -1.79 -21.22 -4.34
N ALA A 12 -1.26 -20.03 -4.55
CA ALA A 12 -2.03 -18.79 -4.43
C ALA A 12 -3.21 -18.75 -5.41
N ARG A 13 -2.99 -19.18 -6.64
CA ARG A 13 -4.04 -19.25 -7.66
C ARG A 13 -5.12 -20.25 -7.28
N ARG A 14 -4.73 -21.41 -6.72
CA ARG A 14 -5.68 -22.40 -6.24
C ARG A 14 -6.52 -21.87 -5.09
N LEU A 15 -5.92 -21.16 -4.13
CA LEU A 15 -6.64 -20.52 -3.03
C LEU A 15 -7.64 -19.49 -3.55
N ALA A 16 -7.23 -18.67 -4.52
CA ALA A 16 -8.12 -17.66 -5.11
C ALA A 16 -9.33 -18.30 -5.78
N ASN A 17 -9.13 -19.42 -6.48
CA ASN A 17 -10.20 -20.14 -7.17
C ASN A 17 -11.17 -20.82 -6.19
N ASP A 18 -10.71 -21.17 -4.99
CA ASP A 18 -11.52 -21.79 -3.94
C ASP A 18 -12.35 -20.78 -3.14
N LEU A 19 -12.10 -19.48 -3.31
CA LEU A 19 -12.87 -18.46 -2.63
C LEU A 19 -14.31 -18.40 -3.14
N ASP A 20 -15.26 -18.33 -2.20
CA ASP A 20 -16.66 -18.09 -2.54
C ASP A 20 -16.84 -16.62 -2.93
N PRO A 21 -17.24 -16.31 -4.17
CA PRO A 21 -17.43 -14.92 -4.59
C PRO A 21 -18.44 -14.14 -3.74
N GLN A 22 -19.40 -14.83 -3.13
CA GLN A 22 -20.41 -14.19 -2.27
C GLN A 22 -19.87 -13.88 -0.87
N ALA A 23 -18.81 -14.56 -0.46
CA ALA A 23 -18.18 -14.36 0.85
C ALA A 23 -17.03 -13.35 0.82
N ILE A 24 -16.66 -12.84 -0.36
CA ILE A 24 -15.60 -11.84 -0.50
C ILE A 24 -16.08 -10.49 0.04
N PRO A 25 -15.33 -9.82 0.92
CA PRO A 25 -15.71 -8.49 1.40
C PRO A 25 -15.71 -7.50 0.24
N ARG A 26 -16.66 -6.59 0.23
CA ARG A 26 -16.72 -5.52 -0.77
C ARG A 26 -15.74 -4.39 -0.48
N HIS A 27 -15.45 -4.18 0.79
CA HIS A 27 -14.59 -3.10 1.24
C HIS A 27 -13.56 -3.64 2.24
N VAL A 28 -12.30 -3.40 1.95
CA VAL A 28 -11.17 -3.80 2.80
C VAL A 28 -10.44 -2.54 3.27
N GLY A 29 -10.22 -2.43 4.57
CA GLY A 29 -9.37 -1.40 5.15
C GLY A 29 -7.98 -1.95 5.43
N VAL A 30 -6.96 -1.22 5.04
CA VAL A 30 -5.57 -1.64 5.21
C VAL A 30 -4.78 -0.54 5.91
N LEU A 31 -4.16 -0.90 7.01
CA LEU A 31 -3.23 -0.05 7.73
C LEU A 31 -1.80 -0.39 7.27
N VAL A 32 -1.15 0.57 6.65
CA VAL A 32 0.24 0.40 6.22
C VAL A 32 1.15 0.76 7.39
N ASP A 33 1.67 -0.25 8.06
CA ASP A 33 2.42 -0.10 9.30
C ASP A 33 3.64 -1.03 9.31
N GLY A 34 4.60 -0.75 10.21
CA GLY A 34 5.78 -1.57 10.41
C GLY A 34 6.93 -1.31 9.45
N ASN A 35 6.84 -0.32 8.58
CA ASN A 35 7.88 0.01 7.59
C ASN A 35 9.21 0.37 8.24
N ARG A 36 9.19 1.12 9.35
CA ARG A 36 10.39 1.51 10.09
C ARG A 36 11.07 0.28 10.71
N ARG A 37 10.28 -0.62 11.28
CA ARG A 37 10.78 -1.88 11.86
C ARG A 37 11.40 -2.76 10.80
N TRP A 38 10.72 -2.92 9.67
CA TRP A 38 11.22 -3.70 8.53
C TRP A 38 12.59 -3.17 8.06
N ALA A 39 12.71 -1.86 7.91
CA ALA A 39 13.95 -1.23 7.51
C ALA A 39 15.06 -1.45 8.55
N ARG A 40 14.73 -1.30 9.84
CA ARG A 40 15.68 -1.48 10.94
C ARG A 40 16.24 -2.90 10.98
N GLU A 41 15.38 -3.90 10.81
CA GLU A 41 15.78 -5.31 10.83
C GLU A 41 16.71 -5.66 9.66
N ARG A 42 16.65 -4.90 8.57
CA ARG A 42 17.50 -5.09 7.39
C ARG A 42 18.69 -4.15 7.33
N GLY A 43 18.90 -3.33 8.36
CA GLY A 43 19.96 -2.33 8.38
C GLY A 43 19.76 -1.21 7.36
N ALA A 44 18.53 -1.03 6.87
CA ALA A 44 18.19 -0.01 5.90
C ALA A 44 17.68 1.26 6.59
N ARG A 45 17.60 2.35 5.84
CA ARG A 45 17.03 3.62 6.32
C ARG A 45 15.51 3.54 6.36
N SER A 46 14.87 4.36 7.20
CA SER A 46 13.40 4.45 7.27
C SER A 46 12.78 4.75 5.91
N PHE A 47 13.42 5.57 5.10
CA PHE A 47 13.02 5.87 3.73
C PHE A 47 12.84 4.60 2.89
N GLU A 48 13.78 3.66 2.98
CA GLU A 48 13.73 2.40 2.22
C GLU A 48 12.56 1.53 2.70
N GLY A 49 12.26 1.54 4.01
CA GLY A 49 11.09 0.85 4.54
C GLY A 49 9.79 1.44 4.03
N HIS A 50 9.67 2.75 4.01
CA HIS A 50 8.48 3.43 3.48
C HIS A 50 8.33 3.17 1.98
N GLN A 51 9.42 3.17 1.23
CA GLN A 51 9.39 2.86 -0.20
C GLN A 51 8.95 1.41 -0.46
N ALA A 52 9.47 0.46 0.32
CA ALA A 52 9.06 -0.94 0.21
C ALA A 52 7.57 -1.12 0.52
N GLY A 53 7.05 -0.42 1.54
CA GLY A 53 5.63 -0.42 1.86
C GLY A 53 4.79 0.15 0.72
N ALA A 54 5.23 1.24 0.12
CA ALA A 54 4.56 1.86 -1.02
C ALA A 54 4.52 0.91 -2.24
N ASP A 55 5.62 0.23 -2.52
CA ASP A 55 5.70 -0.73 -3.62
C ASP A 55 4.71 -1.89 -3.43
N ASN A 56 4.49 -2.31 -2.18
CA ASN A 56 3.53 -3.37 -1.87
C ASN A 56 2.07 -2.94 -2.06
N ILE A 57 1.76 -1.66 -2.03
CA ILE A 57 0.40 -1.17 -2.23
C ILE A 57 -0.13 -1.56 -3.61
N ALA A 58 0.67 -1.41 -4.64
CA ALA A 58 0.28 -1.79 -6.00
C ALA A 58 -0.04 -3.29 -6.08
N ASN A 59 0.76 -4.13 -5.43
CA ASN A 59 0.52 -5.57 -5.37
C ASN A 59 -0.78 -5.90 -4.63
N LEU A 60 -1.00 -5.26 -3.48
CA LEU A 60 -2.21 -5.44 -2.68
C LEU A 60 -3.45 -5.09 -3.49
N LEU A 61 -3.44 -3.95 -4.18
CA LEU A 61 -4.57 -3.52 -5.00
C LEU A 61 -4.83 -4.49 -6.16
N ALA A 62 -3.78 -5.00 -6.80
CA ALA A 62 -3.93 -6.00 -7.84
C ALA A 62 -4.56 -7.29 -7.32
N TRP A 63 -4.16 -7.75 -6.14
CA TRP A 63 -4.77 -8.92 -5.49
C TRP A 63 -6.23 -8.69 -5.13
N CYS A 64 -6.56 -7.52 -4.60
CA CYS A 64 -7.94 -7.16 -4.28
C CYS A 64 -8.82 -7.16 -5.53
N GLU A 65 -8.33 -6.59 -6.62
CA GLU A 65 -9.02 -6.59 -7.90
C GLU A 65 -9.25 -8.01 -8.41
N GLU A 66 -8.23 -8.86 -8.32
CA GLU A 66 -8.29 -10.24 -8.79
C GLU A 66 -9.37 -11.05 -8.07
N VAL A 67 -9.54 -10.85 -6.77
CA VAL A 67 -10.54 -11.60 -5.98
C VAL A 67 -11.91 -10.91 -5.92
N GLY A 68 -12.06 -9.72 -6.48
CA GLY A 68 -13.35 -9.02 -6.56
C GLY A 68 -13.67 -8.05 -5.44
N VAL A 69 -12.66 -7.60 -4.70
CA VAL A 69 -12.82 -6.51 -3.72
C VAL A 69 -13.02 -5.19 -4.47
N GLU A 70 -14.12 -4.49 -4.20
CA GLU A 70 -14.50 -3.29 -4.94
C GLU A 70 -13.89 -2.02 -4.40
N VAL A 71 -13.72 -1.93 -3.08
CA VAL A 71 -13.25 -0.72 -2.40
C VAL A 71 -12.12 -1.08 -1.44
N VAL A 72 -11.03 -0.33 -1.51
CA VAL A 72 -9.91 -0.45 -0.57
C VAL A 72 -9.65 0.90 0.05
N THR A 73 -9.65 0.96 1.37
CA THR A 73 -9.22 2.15 2.11
C THR A 73 -7.82 1.91 2.64
N LEU A 74 -6.90 2.77 2.24
CA LEU A 74 -5.52 2.72 2.71
C LEU A 74 -5.28 3.81 3.74
N TRP A 75 -4.79 3.42 4.89
CA TRP A 75 -4.38 4.35 5.94
C TRP A 75 -2.88 4.54 5.84
N LEU A 76 -2.45 5.63 5.21
CA LEU A 76 -1.04 5.88 4.90
C LEU A 76 -0.36 6.79 5.91
N LEU A 77 -1.10 7.72 6.49
CA LEU A 77 -0.53 8.75 7.36
C LEU A 77 -1.57 9.17 8.39
N SER A 78 -1.16 9.21 9.67
CA SER A 78 -1.98 9.79 10.74
C SER A 78 -1.46 11.17 11.11
N THR A 79 -2.27 11.95 11.86
CA THR A 79 -1.83 13.23 12.39
C THR A 79 -0.65 13.07 13.36
N ASP A 80 -0.57 11.95 14.06
CA ASP A 80 0.56 11.64 14.94
C ASP A 80 1.87 11.48 14.17
N ASN A 81 1.81 11.00 12.93
CA ASN A 81 2.99 10.89 12.09
C ASN A 81 3.59 12.26 11.73
N LEU A 82 2.79 13.31 11.76
CA LEU A 82 3.25 14.67 11.46
C LEU A 82 4.20 15.23 12.54
N THR A 83 4.29 14.58 13.69
CA THR A 83 5.23 14.94 14.76
C THR A 83 6.62 14.33 14.57
N ARG A 84 6.81 13.48 13.56
CA ARG A 84 8.10 12.88 13.24
C ARG A 84 9.11 13.93 12.82
N PRO A 85 10.44 13.65 12.99
CA PRO A 85 11.48 14.55 12.52
C PRO A 85 11.31 14.90 11.04
N GLN A 86 11.61 16.13 10.68
CA GLN A 86 11.41 16.64 9.33
C GLN A 86 12.24 15.87 8.28
N ASP A 87 13.41 15.38 8.66
CA ASP A 87 14.27 14.59 7.79
C ASP A 87 13.67 13.22 7.44
N GLU A 88 12.75 12.69 8.26
CA GLU A 88 11.98 11.48 7.97
C GLU A 88 10.65 11.82 7.31
N LEU A 89 9.97 12.87 7.78
CA LEU A 89 8.62 13.22 7.31
C LEU A 89 8.60 13.69 5.86
N ALA A 90 9.53 14.52 5.46
CA ALA A 90 9.55 15.06 4.08
C ALA A 90 9.70 13.95 3.01
N PRO A 91 10.65 12.99 3.16
CA PRO A 91 10.72 11.85 2.23
C PRO A 91 9.46 10.98 2.24
N LEU A 92 8.86 10.75 3.42
CA LEU A 92 7.63 9.98 3.55
C LEU A 92 6.48 10.62 2.77
N LEU A 93 6.28 11.92 2.94
CA LEU A 93 5.24 12.65 2.20
C LEU A 93 5.47 12.58 0.69
N GLY A 94 6.72 12.68 0.24
CA GLY A 94 7.09 12.53 -1.16
C GLY A 94 6.75 11.14 -1.72
N ILE A 95 6.99 10.09 -0.95
CA ILE A 95 6.64 8.72 -1.33
C ILE A 95 5.12 8.58 -1.46
N ILE A 96 4.35 9.10 -0.51
CA ILE A 96 2.90 9.06 -0.54
C ILE A 96 2.36 9.79 -1.78
N GLU A 97 2.86 10.98 -2.07
CA GLU A 97 2.45 11.73 -3.26
C GLU A 97 2.72 10.96 -4.55
N ARG A 98 3.92 10.43 -4.71
CA ARG A 98 4.28 9.64 -5.89
C ARG A 98 3.41 8.39 -6.01
N THR A 99 3.15 7.71 -4.90
CA THR A 99 2.30 6.51 -4.90
C THR A 99 0.89 6.85 -5.36
N VAL A 100 0.31 7.93 -4.85
CA VAL A 100 -1.04 8.38 -5.25
C VAL A 100 -1.06 8.76 -6.72
N ASP A 101 -0.07 9.52 -7.18
CA ASP A 101 0.01 9.95 -8.58
C ASP A 101 0.17 8.75 -9.52
N ASP A 102 1.04 7.81 -9.17
CA ASP A 102 1.27 6.61 -9.98
C ASP A 102 -0.01 5.76 -10.08
N LEU A 103 -0.72 5.60 -8.98
CA LEU A 103 -1.98 4.86 -8.98
C LEU A 103 -3.05 5.56 -9.80
N ALA A 104 -3.13 6.89 -9.72
CA ALA A 104 -4.07 7.67 -10.52
C ALA A 104 -3.75 7.57 -12.01
N ASP A 105 -2.47 7.60 -12.36
CA ASP A 105 -2.01 7.54 -13.75
C ASP A 105 -2.30 6.19 -14.42
N THR A 106 -2.46 5.11 -13.63
CA THR A 106 -2.81 3.79 -14.20
C THR A 106 -4.19 3.77 -14.85
N GLY A 107 -5.08 4.68 -14.46
CA GLY A 107 -6.46 4.70 -14.92
C GLY A 107 -7.32 3.53 -14.46
N ARG A 108 -6.77 2.64 -13.63
CA ARG A 108 -7.46 1.42 -13.15
C ARG A 108 -8.30 1.67 -11.92
N TRP A 109 -7.98 2.71 -11.14
CA TRP A 109 -8.58 2.97 -9.83
C TRP A 109 -9.13 4.38 -9.78
N ARG A 110 -10.31 4.51 -9.18
CA ARG A 110 -10.85 5.81 -8.81
C ARG A 110 -10.32 6.13 -7.41
N ILE A 111 -9.52 7.19 -7.30
CA ILE A 111 -8.86 7.54 -6.05
C ILE A 111 -9.58 8.70 -5.39
N ARG A 112 -9.85 8.54 -4.10
CA ARG A 112 -10.43 9.59 -3.26
C ARG A 112 -9.51 9.84 -2.08
N LEU A 113 -9.03 11.07 -1.95
CA LEU A 113 -8.22 11.48 -0.80
C LEU A 113 -9.13 11.95 0.32
N VAL A 114 -8.86 11.48 1.54
CA VAL A 114 -9.62 11.80 2.73
C VAL A 114 -8.65 12.21 3.84
N GLY A 115 -9.04 13.18 4.67
CA GLY A 115 -8.27 13.63 5.80
C GLY A 115 -7.86 15.10 5.73
N ALA A 116 -6.80 15.48 6.43
CA ALA A 116 -6.31 16.85 6.56
C ALA A 116 -5.62 17.32 5.27
N LEU A 117 -6.39 17.50 4.20
CA LEU A 117 -5.88 17.86 2.88
C LEU A 117 -5.30 19.27 2.78
N ARG A 118 -5.64 20.13 3.74
CA ARG A 118 -5.22 21.54 3.71
C ARG A 118 -3.70 21.75 3.86
N SER A 119 -3.02 20.80 4.48
CA SER A 119 -1.55 20.89 4.64
C SER A 119 -0.79 20.71 3.33
N ARG A 120 -1.46 20.20 2.27
CA ARG A 120 -0.84 19.89 0.98
C ARG A 120 -0.89 21.06 -0.03
N ARG A 121 -1.70 22.08 0.22
CA ARG A 121 -1.92 23.17 -0.73
C ARG A 121 -0.96 24.36 -0.59
N ARG A 122 0.06 24.25 0.24
CA ARG A 122 1.05 25.31 0.38
C ARG A 122 2.31 24.96 -0.42
N HIS A 123 2.19 25.13 -1.68
CA HIS A 123 3.33 25.28 -2.57
C HIS A 123 3.17 26.54 -3.38
#